data_b152800e3de86ed93ec1fc6232ee7716
#
_entry.id   b152800e3de86ed93ec1fc6232ee7716
#
_cell.length_a   1.000
_cell.length_b   1.000
_cell.length_c   1.000
_cell.angle_alpha   90.00
_cell.angle_beta   90.00
_cell.angle_gamma   90.00
#
_symmetry.space_group_name_H-M   'P 1'
#
loop_
_entity.id
_entity.type
_entity.pdbx_description
1 polymer ?
#
loop_
_entity_poly.entity_id
_entity_poly.type
_entity_poly.pdbx_seq_one_letter_code
_entity_poly.pdbx_strand_id
1 'polypeptide(L)'
;MDVNKMMQQVQQLQAQMEKAQAELANETVQATAGGGMVTVKATGALQITEITISPEAIDPDDPEMLADMVLAAVNEALRSAQSLAQSKLGGMAGLGDIGGLPGM
;
A
#
# COMPACT_ATOMS: atom_id res chain seq x y z
N MET A 1 -26.42 -24.85 16.00
CA MET A 1 -25.31 -23.99 15.78
C MET A 1 -25.05 -23.12 16.97
N ASP A 2 -23.81 -22.95 17.32
CA ASP A 2 -23.50 -22.27 18.56
C ASP A 2 -23.24 -20.78 18.24
N VAL A 3 -24.15 -19.94 18.67
CA VAL A 3 -24.05 -18.50 18.42
C VAL A 3 -22.81 -17.90 19.10
N ASN A 4 -22.50 -18.37 20.30
CA ASN A 4 -21.31 -17.85 21.00
C ASN A 4 -20.04 -18.16 20.25
N LYS A 5 -19.96 -19.32 19.67
CA LYS A 5 -18.80 -19.73 18.90
C LYS A 5 -18.66 -18.89 17.64
N MET A 6 -19.79 -18.61 16.99
CA MET A 6 -19.77 -17.74 15.82
C MET A 6 -19.32 -16.34 16.17
N MET A 7 -19.78 -15.81 17.28
CA MET A 7 -19.39 -14.48 17.73
C MET A 7 -17.91 -14.42 18.03
N GLN A 8 -17.36 -15.48 18.64
CA GLN A 8 -15.93 -15.54 18.90
C GLN A 8 -15.13 -15.53 17.61
N GLN A 9 -15.59 -16.25 16.59
CA GLN A 9 -14.90 -16.28 15.30
C GLN A 9 -14.92 -14.92 14.64
N VAL A 10 -16.04 -14.22 14.71
CA VAL A 10 -16.14 -12.88 14.16
C VAL A 10 -15.18 -11.93 14.87
N GLN A 11 -15.12 -12.02 16.20
CA GLN A 11 -14.21 -11.17 16.96
C GLN A 11 -12.76 -11.45 16.61
N GLN A 12 -12.41 -12.71 16.43
CA GLN A 12 -11.05 -13.08 16.05
C GLN A 12 -10.71 -12.52 14.68
N LEU A 13 -11.64 -12.61 13.74
CA LEU A 13 -11.42 -12.08 12.40
C LEU A 13 -11.22 -10.57 12.44
N GLN A 14 -12.04 -9.86 13.21
CA GLN A 14 -11.90 -8.42 13.35
C GLN A 14 -10.55 -8.06 13.96
N ALA A 15 -10.11 -8.81 14.96
CA ALA A 15 -8.82 -8.56 15.58
C ALA A 15 -7.68 -8.78 14.58
N GLN A 16 -7.78 -9.81 13.75
CA GLN A 16 -6.78 -10.07 12.74
C GLN A 16 -6.76 -8.97 11.67
N MET A 17 -7.93 -8.48 11.29
CA MET A 17 -8.01 -7.39 10.32
C MET A 17 -7.40 -6.12 10.87
N GLU A 18 -7.70 -5.79 12.12
CA GLU A 18 -7.12 -4.61 12.75
C GLU A 18 -5.62 -4.71 12.86
N LYS A 19 -5.13 -5.90 13.21
CA LYS A 19 -3.70 -6.13 13.28
C LYS A 19 -3.05 -5.98 11.93
N ALA A 20 -3.68 -6.54 10.89
CA ALA A 20 -3.14 -6.44 9.54
C ALA A 20 -3.08 -5.00 9.07
N GLN A 21 -4.11 -4.21 9.36
CA GLN A 21 -4.13 -2.80 9.00
C GLN A 21 -3.07 -2.01 9.75
N ALA A 22 -2.88 -2.32 11.04
CA ALA A 22 -1.84 -1.66 11.83
C ALA A 22 -0.45 -2.00 11.29
N GLU A 23 -0.24 -3.24 10.89
CA GLU A 23 1.03 -3.64 10.28
C GLU A 23 1.26 -2.93 8.96
N LEU A 24 0.20 -2.80 8.14
CA LEU A 24 0.30 -2.09 6.88
C LEU A 24 0.67 -0.63 7.08
N ALA A 25 0.13 0.00 8.10
CA ALA A 25 0.45 1.39 8.38
C ALA A 25 1.91 1.59 8.75
N ASN A 26 2.58 0.52 9.18
CA ASN A 26 3.99 0.57 9.54
C ASN A 26 4.92 0.04 8.45
N GLU A 27 4.37 -0.49 7.37
CA GLU A 27 5.17 -0.96 6.25
C GLU A 27 5.28 0.14 5.21
N THR A 28 6.46 0.32 4.67
CA THR A 28 6.74 1.40 3.73
C THR A 28 7.10 0.83 2.37
N VAL A 29 6.55 1.42 1.34
CA VAL A 29 6.95 1.16 -0.05
C VAL A 29 7.54 2.43 -0.61
N GLN A 30 8.29 2.30 -1.69
CA GLN A 30 8.99 3.42 -2.29
C GLN A 30 8.90 3.33 -3.80
N ALA A 31 8.77 4.48 -4.44
CA ALA A 31 8.77 4.55 -5.89
C ALA A 31 9.60 5.75 -6.33
N THR A 32 10.13 5.68 -7.53
CA THR A 32 10.96 6.76 -8.07
C THR A 32 10.48 7.12 -9.47
N ALA A 33 10.85 8.31 -9.90
CA ALA A 33 10.62 8.76 -11.26
C ALA A 33 11.80 9.65 -11.69
N GLY A 34 11.92 9.86 -12.99
CA GLY A 34 12.96 10.73 -13.53
C GLY A 34 14.36 10.19 -13.28
N GLY A 35 14.53 8.87 -13.40
CA GLY A 35 15.84 8.28 -13.17
C GLY A 35 16.31 8.37 -11.73
N GLY A 36 15.36 8.41 -10.80
CA GLY A 36 15.68 8.48 -9.38
C GLY A 36 15.74 9.89 -8.84
N MET A 37 15.41 10.89 -9.66
CA MET A 37 15.44 12.28 -9.18
C MET A 37 14.31 12.59 -8.21
N VAL A 38 13.20 11.88 -8.31
CA VAL A 38 12.09 12.02 -7.38
C VAL A 38 11.83 10.68 -6.74
N THR A 39 11.78 10.65 -5.43
CA THR A 39 11.49 9.44 -4.66
C THR A 39 10.31 9.72 -3.75
N VAL A 40 9.34 8.81 -3.73
CA VAL A 40 8.14 8.95 -2.90
C VAL A 40 8.01 7.70 -2.04
N LYS A 41 7.76 7.90 -0.76
CA LYS A 41 7.49 6.81 0.18
C LYS A 41 6.04 6.85 0.61
N ALA A 42 5.44 5.68 0.69
CA ALA A 42 4.06 5.53 1.12
C ALA A 42 3.95 4.34 2.06
N THR A 43 2.93 4.34 2.90
CA THR A 43 2.65 3.19 3.76
C THR A 43 1.64 2.28 3.09
N GLY A 44 1.53 1.06 3.60
CA GLY A 44 0.49 0.14 3.16
C GLY A 44 -0.92 0.65 3.44
N ALA A 45 -1.06 1.68 4.27
CA ALA A 45 -2.33 2.35 4.52
C ALA A 45 -2.60 3.46 3.50
N LEU A 46 -1.86 3.49 2.41
CA LEU A 46 -2.03 4.43 1.29
C LEU A 46 -1.78 5.87 1.71
N GLN A 47 -0.79 6.06 2.56
CA GLN A 47 -0.44 7.39 3.02
C GLN A 47 0.95 7.74 2.54
N ILE A 48 1.09 8.89 1.86
CA ILE A 48 2.39 9.38 1.45
C ILE A 48 3.09 9.95 2.69
N THR A 49 4.29 9.48 2.96
CA THR A 49 5.02 9.92 4.15
C THR A 49 6.22 10.78 3.84
N GLU A 50 6.76 10.67 2.62
CA GLU A 50 7.94 11.44 2.28
C GLU A 50 8.05 11.61 0.79
N ILE A 51 8.45 12.79 0.36
CA ILE A 51 8.80 13.05 -1.03
C ILE A 51 10.17 13.69 -1.04
N THR A 52 11.11 13.08 -1.74
CA THR A 52 12.47 13.60 -1.88
C THR A 52 12.69 13.99 -3.32
N ILE A 53 13.15 15.20 -3.54
CA ILE A 53 13.40 15.73 -4.89
C ILE A 53 14.87 16.13 -4.98
N SER A 54 15.56 15.57 -5.96
CA SER A 54 16.94 15.98 -6.22
C SER A 54 16.94 17.42 -6.71
N PRO A 55 17.88 18.25 -6.24
CA PRO A 55 17.97 19.62 -6.74
C PRO A 55 18.12 19.70 -8.25
N GLU A 56 18.73 18.67 -8.85
CA GLU A 56 18.92 18.64 -10.30
C GLU A 56 17.61 18.56 -11.06
N ALA A 57 16.54 18.09 -10.42
CA ALA A 57 15.23 18.00 -11.05
C ALA A 57 14.49 19.32 -11.02
N ILE A 58 15.00 20.30 -10.28
CA ILE A 58 14.30 21.57 -10.11
C ILE A 58 14.80 22.55 -11.15
N ASP A 59 14.02 22.74 -12.20
CA ASP A 59 14.34 23.68 -13.26
C ASP A 59 13.28 24.77 -13.24
N PRO A 60 13.65 25.99 -12.86
CA PRO A 60 12.67 27.08 -12.81
C PRO A 60 12.01 27.38 -14.14
N ASP A 61 12.66 26.99 -15.23
CA ASP A 61 12.11 27.25 -16.56
C ASP A 61 11.17 26.12 -17.01
N ASP A 62 11.10 25.02 -16.27
CA ASP A 62 10.25 23.91 -16.65
C ASP A 62 9.61 23.26 -15.41
N PRO A 63 8.73 23.98 -14.73
CA PRO A 63 8.08 23.42 -13.55
C PRO A 63 7.16 22.25 -13.87
N GLU A 64 6.66 22.18 -15.10
CA GLU A 64 5.77 21.08 -15.49
C GLU A 64 6.48 19.75 -15.49
N MET A 65 7.75 19.74 -15.88
CA MET A 65 8.52 18.49 -15.86
C MET A 65 8.62 17.94 -14.45
N LEU A 66 8.89 18.82 -13.49
CA LEU A 66 8.96 18.40 -12.10
C LEU A 66 7.60 17.89 -11.59
N ALA A 67 6.53 18.60 -11.94
CA ALA A 67 5.19 18.20 -11.54
C ALA A 67 4.85 16.82 -12.10
N ASP A 68 5.22 16.56 -13.35
CA ASP A 68 4.96 15.26 -13.98
C ASP A 68 5.75 14.14 -13.30
N MET A 69 6.99 14.40 -12.93
CA MET A 69 7.79 13.41 -12.24
C MET A 69 7.22 13.09 -10.86
N VAL A 70 6.80 14.13 -10.13
CA VAL A 70 6.19 13.92 -8.81
C VAL A 70 4.89 13.14 -8.94
N LEU A 71 4.07 13.49 -9.91
CA LEU A 71 2.81 12.78 -10.14
C LEU A 71 3.05 11.31 -10.45
N ALA A 72 4.02 11.02 -11.31
CA ALA A 72 4.33 9.65 -11.69
C ALA A 72 4.82 8.86 -10.46
N ALA A 73 5.70 9.45 -9.67
CA ALA A 73 6.25 8.77 -8.49
C ALA A 73 5.18 8.54 -7.42
N VAL A 74 4.31 9.53 -7.20
CA VAL A 74 3.22 9.40 -6.23
C VAL A 74 2.27 8.28 -6.64
N ASN A 75 1.85 8.29 -7.91
CA ASN A 75 0.93 7.26 -8.41
C ASN A 75 1.55 5.87 -8.33
N GLU A 76 2.83 5.76 -8.64
CA GLU A 76 3.50 4.47 -8.55
C GLU A 76 3.63 4.01 -7.10
N ALA A 77 3.95 4.92 -6.18
CA ALA A 77 4.03 4.59 -4.76
C ALA A 77 2.69 4.11 -4.24
N LEU A 78 1.60 4.76 -4.64
CA LEU A 78 0.26 4.35 -4.23
C LEU A 78 -0.12 3.00 -4.80
N ARG A 79 0.26 2.73 -6.05
CA ARG A 79 0.01 1.40 -6.64
C ARG A 79 0.76 0.31 -5.87
N SER A 80 2.02 0.60 -5.52
CA SER A 80 2.81 -0.35 -4.73
C SER A 80 2.20 -0.58 -3.36
N ALA A 81 1.70 0.49 -2.74
CA ALA A 81 1.04 0.38 -1.44
C ALA A 81 -0.24 -0.43 -1.54
N GLN A 82 -1.02 -0.24 -2.60
CA GLN A 82 -2.22 -1.03 -2.83
C GLN A 82 -1.89 -2.51 -3.04
N SER A 83 -0.85 -2.79 -3.81
CA SER A 83 -0.41 -4.17 -4.00
C SER A 83 -0.01 -4.82 -2.68
N LEU A 84 0.71 -4.08 -1.85
CA LEU A 84 1.10 -4.58 -0.55
C LEU A 84 -0.13 -4.87 0.32
N ALA A 85 -1.09 -3.94 0.33
CA ALA A 85 -2.29 -4.11 1.12
C ALA A 85 -3.11 -5.31 0.63
N GLN A 86 -3.27 -5.44 -0.68
CA GLN A 86 -4.00 -6.55 -1.25
C GLN A 86 -3.33 -7.89 -0.94
N SER A 87 -2.01 -7.92 -1.02
CA SER A 87 -1.26 -9.13 -0.73
C SER A 87 -1.45 -9.55 0.73
N LYS A 88 -1.37 -8.60 1.64
CA LYS A 88 -1.52 -8.92 3.06
C LYS A 88 -2.95 -9.32 3.40
N LEU A 89 -3.93 -8.56 2.93
CA LEU A 89 -5.33 -8.85 3.22
C LEU A 89 -5.82 -10.05 2.42
N GLY A 90 -5.30 -10.22 1.21
CA GLY A 90 -5.61 -11.38 0.40
C GLY A 90 -5.12 -12.67 1.02
N GLY A 91 -3.96 -12.61 1.68
CA GLY A 91 -3.47 -13.77 2.41
C GLY A 91 -4.39 -14.18 3.53
N MET A 92 -4.98 -13.21 4.23
CA MET A 92 -5.97 -13.50 5.27
C MET A 92 -7.25 -14.08 4.68
N ALA A 93 -7.72 -13.50 3.60
CA ALA A 93 -8.91 -14.01 2.93
C ALA A 93 -8.65 -15.41 2.37
N GLY A 94 -7.45 -15.64 1.89
CA GLY A 94 -7.08 -16.92 1.34
C GLY A 94 -7.10 -18.04 2.36
N LEU A 95 -6.90 -17.68 3.63
CA LEU A 95 -6.99 -18.69 4.65
C LEU A 95 -8.38 -19.30 4.73
N GLY A 96 -9.39 -18.50 4.46
CA GLY A 96 -10.73 -19.03 4.48
C GLY A 96 -11.17 -19.51 3.18
N ASP A 97 -10.49 -19.09 2.15
CA ASP A 97 -11.03 -19.41 0.96
C ASP A 97 -10.32 -20.27 0.16
N ILE A 98 -9.81 -20.84 0.39
CA ILE A 98 -9.18 -21.53 -0.38
C ILE A 98 -9.65 -21.91 -1.44
N GLY A 99 -10.35 -22.15 -1.38
CA GLY A 99 -10.68 -22.58 -2.36
C GLY A 99 -10.65 -22.08 -3.47
N GLY A 100 -10.87 -21.66 -3.31
CA GLY A 100 -11.02 -21.32 -4.17
C GLY A 100 -10.49 -21.07 -5.17
N LEU A 101 -10.21 -20.96 -5.17
CA LEU A 101 -9.85 -20.52 -6.04
C LEU A 101 -9.28 -20.97 -6.88
N PRO A 102 -9.31 -21.36 -6.97
CA PRO A 102 -8.80 -21.77 -7.68
C PRO A 102 -8.71 -21.47 -8.72
N GLY A 103 -8.53 -21.64 -8.91
CA GLY A 103 -8.36 -21.56 -9.77
C GLY A 103 -8.16 -20.85 -10.30
N MET A 104 -8.30 -20.68 -9.77
CA MET A 104 -8.11 -20.05 -10.27
C MET A 104 -7.31 -19.90 -10.47
#